data_93e7c5a487ddce6711112727d3725b4f
#
_entry.id   93e7c5a487ddce6711112727d3725b4f
#
_cell.length_a   1.000
_cell.length_b   1.000
_cell.length_c   1.000
_cell.angle_alpha   90.00
_cell.angle_beta   90.00
_cell.angle_gamma   90.00
#
_symmetry.space_group_name_H-M   'P 1'
#
loop_
_entity.id
_entity.type
_entity.pdbx_description
1 polymer ?
#
loop_
_entity_poly.entity_id
_entity_poly.type
_entity_poly.pdbx_seq_one_letter_code
_entity_poly.pdbx_strand_id
1 'polypeptide(L)'
;MRLCVPIPCFFGNTDFCAAIRTVAALGFDAVETYDWKCLDIPAVATTLKDTGVELLSICTTEFRLTDPAYRDAFVEGVRESCEAAARLGAKRMITQVGQDTGAPRREQHASIVEGLIRAAPVLAEYGITLMIEPLNTLVNHPGYYLWSAGEAFDIVKEVNSPFVKVVYDIYHQQVSEGNIIPTVTENLPHIAHLHAAGHPGRNELQFGESDYGNIIRAVDAAGYGGAMGLEYRPLLDPIESLKEARLRFGV
;
A
#
# COMPACT_ATOMS: atom_id res chain seq x y z
N MET A 1 9.70 -13.54 -4.86
CA MET A 1 8.95 -12.34 -4.36
C MET A 1 9.06 -12.26 -2.84
N ARG A 2 9.53 -11.15 -2.28
CA ARG A 2 9.48 -10.88 -0.84
C ARG A 2 8.03 -10.61 -0.42
N LEU A 3 7.55 -11.24 0.64
CA LEU A 3 6.19 -11.02 1.14
C LEU A 3 6.20 -10.11 2.36
N CYS A 4 5.18 -9.26 2.48
CA CYS A 4 4.95 -8.38 3.62
C CYS A 4 3.61 -8.67 4.28
N VAL A 5 3.52 -8.55 5.60
CA VAL A 5 2.32 -8.85 6.37
C VAL A 5 1.67 -7.56 6.88
N PRO A 6 0.54 -7.12 6.31
CA PRO A 6 -0.27 -6.07 6.90
C PRO A 6 -0.90 -6.58 8.20
N ILE A 7 -0.32 -6.19 9.35
CA ILE A 7 -0.73 -6.69 10.67
C ILE A 7 -2.24 -6.57 10.92
N PRO A 8 -2.92 -5.45 10.57
CA PRO A 8 -4.36 -5.33 10.81
C PRO A 8 -5.22 -6.39 10.11
N CYS A 9 -4.75 -6.94 8.98
CA CYS A 9 -5.48 -7.97 8.23
C CYS A 9 -5.52 -9.33 8.96
N PHE A 10 -4.48 -9.66 9.72
CA PHE A 10 -4.31 -10.98 10.34
C PHE A 10 -4.53 -10.97 11.85
N PHE A 11 -4.18 -9.88 12.52
CA PHE A 11 -4.16 -9.79 13.97
C PHE A 11 -5.14 -8.75 14.53
N GLY A 12 -5.80 -7.97 13.67
CA GLY A 12 -6.76 -6.95 14.09
C GLY A 12 -6.11 -5.92 15.04
N ASN A 13 -6.83 -5.58 16.11
CA ASN A 13 -6.40 -4.61 17.13
C ASN A 13 -5.66 -5.25 18.31
N THR A 14 -4.93 -6.35 18.08
CA THR A 14 -4.11 -6.98 19.13
C THR A 14 -2.83 -6.18 19.42
N ASP A 15 -2.07 -6.60 20.43
CA ASP A 15 -0.75 -6.02 20.71
C ASP A 15 0.14 -6.07 19.46
N PHE A 16 0.42 -4.92 18.89
CA PHE A 16 1.19 -4.77 17.66
C PHE A 16 2.61 -5.32 17.80
N CYS A 17 3.22 -5.14 18.96
CA CYS A 17 4.54 -5.69 19.24
C CYS A 17 4.53 -7.23 19.31
N ALA A 18 3.49 -7.83 19.88
CA ALA A 18 3.32 -9.29 19.87
C ALA A 18 3.10 -9.82 18.46
N ALA A 19 2.32 -9.10 17.62
CA ALA A 19 2.10 -9.45 16.23
C ALA A 19 3.41 -9.42 15.43
N ILE A 20 4.26 -8.39 15.58
CA ILE A 20 5.59 -8.32 14.95
C ILE A 20 6.44 -9.55 15.31
N ARG A 21 6.50 -9.92 16.62
CA ARG A 21 7.27 -11.09 17.06
C ARG A 21 6.73 -12.39 16.45
N THR A 22 5.41 -12.50 16.33
CA THR A 22 4.76 -13.66 15.71
C THR A 22 5.12 -13.74 14.23
N VAL A 23 5.04 -12.64 13.50
CA VAL A 23 5.41 -12.53 12.07
C VAL A 23 6.89 -12.90 11.87
N ALA A 24 7.80 -12.41 12.74
CA ALA A 24 9.21 -12.76 12.72
C ALA A 24 9.42 -14.27 12.96
N ALA A 25 8.73 -14.85 13.94
CA ALA A 25 8.82 -16.28 14.24
C ALA A 25 8.31 -17.17 13.08
N LEU A 26 7.40 -16.66 12.25
CA LEU A 26 6.94 -17.31 11.02
C LEU A 26 7.92 -17.15 9.86
N GLY A 27 9.01 -16.39 10.04
CA GLY A 27 10.07 -16.19 9.06
C GLY A 27 9.77 -15.10 8.03
N PHE A 28 8.84 -14.19 8.31
CA PHE A 28 8.68 -12.96 7.54
C PHE A 28 9.58 -11.87 8.10
N ASP A 29 10.04 -10.99 7.24
CA ASP A 29 10.96 -9.89 7.56
C ASP A 29 10.34 -8.50 7.33
N ALA A 30 9.06 -8.43 6.96
CA ALA A 30 8.37 -7.19 6.65
C ALA A 30 6.92 -7.18 7.12
N VAL A 31 6.50 -6.03 7.67
CA VAL A 31 5.12 -5.77 8.12
C VAL A 31 4.65 -4.41 7.63
N GLU A 32 3.34 -4.19 7.67
CA GLU A 32 2.67 -2.93 7.41
C GLU A 32 1.61 -2.61 8.43
N THR A 33 1.25 -1.34 8.55
CA THR A 33 0.09 -0.89 9.31
C THR A 33 -0.61 0.27 8.62
N TYR A 34 -1.91 0.42 8.88
CA TYR A 34 -2.71 1.52 8.32
C TYR A 34 -2.77 2.69 9.29
N ASP A 35 -3.06 2.44 10.57
CA ASP A 35 -3.20 3.47 11.60
C ASP A 35 -2.03 3.44 12.59
N TRP A 36 -1.09 4.35 12.39
CA TRP A 36 0.06 4.50 13.25
C TRP A 36 -0.25 5.33 14.52
N LYS A 37 -1.36 6.08 14.55
CA LYS A 37 -1.73 6.92 15.70
C LYS A 37 -2.08 6.12 16.93
N CYS A 38 -2.54 4.88 16.76
CA CYS A 38 -2.85 3.98 17.86
C CYS A 38 -1.62 3.23 18.40
N LEU A 39 -0.43 3.41 17.81
CA LEU A 39 0.77 2.67 18.19
C LEU A 39 1.57 3.37 19.31
N ASP A 40 2.11 2.58 20.24
CA ASP A 40 3.22 2.98 21.08
C ASP A 40 4.51 2.98 20.22
N ILE A 41 4.79 4.12 19.56
CA ILE A 41 5.89 4.24 18.61
C ILE A 41 7.25 3.81 19.21
N PRO A 42 7.65 4.23 20.44
CA PRO A 42 8.88 3.76 21.07
C PRO A 42 8.94 2.24 21.24
N ALA A 43 7.87 1.62 21.73
CA ALA A 43 7.82 0.18 21.93
C ALA A 43 7.87 -0.59 20.60
N VAL A 44 7.14 -0.10 19.57
CA VAL A 44 7.14 -0.68 18.22
C VAL A 44 8.52 -0.56 17.59
N ALA A 45 9.16 0.62 17.62
CA ALA A 45 10.49 0.83 17.05
C ALA A 45 11.54 -0.09 17.70
N THR A 46 11.46 -0.28 19.03
CA THR A 46 12.31 -1.25 19.75
C THR A 46 12.07 -2.67 19.27
N THR A 47 10.81 -3.08 19.15
CA THR A 47 10.44 -4.45 18.73
C THR A 47 10.89 -4.73 17.29
N LEU A 48 10.71 -3.77 16.36
CA LEU A 48 11.21 -3.89 14.99
C LEU A 48 12.71 -4.10 14.96
N LYS A 49 13.47 -3.31 15.74
CA LYS A 49 14.92 -3.46 15.85
C LYS A 49 15.34 -4.82 16.42
N ASP A 50 14.67 -5.27 17.49
CA ASP A 50 15.01 -6.53 18.17
C ASP A 50 14.70 -7.77 17.33
N THR A 51 13.67 -7.70 16.49
CA THR A 51 13.26 -8.79 15.60
C THR A 51 13.92 -8.75 14.22
N GLY A 52 14.47 -7.62 13.81
CA GLY A 52 14.98 -7.40 12.46
C GLY A 52 13.87 -7.28 11.39
N VAL A 53 12.61 -7.15 11.81
CA VAL A 53 11.46 -6.95 10.91
C VAL A 53 11.39 -5.49 10.48
N GLU A 54 11.23 -5.23 9.18
CA GLU A 54 11.04 -3.90 8.61
C GLU A 54 9.57 -3.50 8.66
N LEU A 55 9.25 -2.30 9.13
CA LEU A 55 7.95 -1.68 8.85
C LEU A 55 8.02 -1.02 7.47
N LEU A 56 7.42 -1.64 6.45
CA LEU A 56 7.51 -1.19 5.06
C LEU A 56 6.73 0.08 4.80
N SER A 57 5.49 0.13 5.29
CA SER A 57 4.60 1.27 5.05
C SER A 57 3.66 1.55 6.22
N ILE A 58 3.24 2.80 6.30
CA ILE A 58 2.11 3.30 7.10
C ILE A 58 1.19 4.10 6.19
N CYS A 59 0.00 4.50 6.65
CA CYS A 59 -0.86 5.39 5.86
C CYS A 59 -0.78 6.84 6.33
N THR A 60 -1.14 7.78 5.44
CA THR A 60 -1.31 9.19 5.79
C THR A 60 -2.56 9.43 6.63
N THR A 61 -2.62 10.54 7.35
CA THR A 61 -3.75 10.90 8.22
C THR A 61 -4.83 11.69 7.49
N GLU A 62 -4.51 12.33 6.37
CA GLU A 62 -5.46 13.08 5.53
C GLU A 62 -5.35 12.60 4.07
N PHE A 63 -6.46 12.53 3.36
CA PHE A 63 -6.52 11.95 2.02
C PHE A 63 -7.62 12.54 1.11
N ARG A 64 -8.15 13.75 1.38
CA ARG A 64 -9.23 14.38 0.59
C ARG A 64 -8.68 15.26 -0.54
N LEU A 65 -7.78 14.72 -1.34
CA LEU A 65 -7.10 15.45 -2.44
C LEU A 65 -8.01 15.82 -3.61
N THR A 66 -9.15 15.13 -3.79
CA THR A 66 -10.15 15.46 -4.81
C THR A 66 -10.77 16.84 -4.60
N ASP A 67 -10.76 17.36 -3.37
CA ASP A 67 -11.26 18.69 -3.02
C ASP A 67 -10.08 19.65 -2.75
N PRO A 68 -9.94 20.74 -3.54
CA PRO A 68 -8.87 21.72 -3.36
C PRO A 68 -8.82 22.38 -1.97
N ALA A 69 -9.94 22.42 -1.24
CA ALA A 69 -9.99 22.98 0.09
C ALA A 69 -9.16 22.21 1.13
N TYR A 70 -8.85 20.93 0.86
CA TYR A 70 -8.11 20.08 1.79
C TYR A 70 -6.61 19.91 1.47
N ARG A 71 -6.10 20.59 0.44
CA ARG A 71 -4.68 20.44 0.04
C ARG A 71 -3.70 20.82 1.14
N ASP A 72 -3.95 21.92 1.86
CA ASP A 72 -3.06 22.37 2.95
C ASP A 72 -3.12 21.37 4.12
N ALA A 73 -4.32 20.90 4.48
CA ALA A 73 -4.49 19.86 5.49
C ALA A 73 -3.80 18.54 5.08
N PHE A 74 -3.84 18.19 3.79
CA PHE A 74 -3.13 17.03 3.27
C PHE A 74 -1.61 17.16 3.44
N VAL A 75 -1.02 18.30 3.08
CA VAL A 75 0.42 18.53 3.23
C VAL A 75 0.85 18.45 4.68
N GLU A 76 0.05 19.00 5.60
CA GLU A 76 0.31 18.89 7.04
C GLU A 76 0.18 17.44 7.53
N GLY A 77 -0.85 16.71 7.10
CA GLY A 77 -1.02 15.28 7.41
C GLY A 77 0.13 14.41 6.86
N VAL A 78 0.68 14.76 5.69
CA VAL A 78 1.89 14.12 5.16
C VAL A 78 3.09 14.39 6.05
N ARG A 79 3.28 15.64 6.52
CA ARG A 79 4.38 15.99 7.44
C ARG A 79 4.29 15.21 8.76
N GLU A 80 3.13 15.22 9.39
CA GLU A 80 2.85 14.46 10.62
C GLU A 80 3.15 12.97 10.44
N SER A 81 2.72 12.40 9.31
CA SER A 81 2.95 11.00 8.99
C SER A 81 4.42 10.69 8.68
N CYS A 82 5.15 11.62 8.04
CA CYS A 82 6.60 11.50 7.82
C CYS A 82 7.39 11.47 9.13
N GLU A 83 7.02 12.30 10.12
CA GLU A 83 7.63 12.29 11.45
C GLU A 83 7.45 10.94 12.15
N ALA A 84 6.24 10.37 12.07
CA ALA A 84 5.95 9.05 12.63
C ALA A 84 6.72 7.95 11.88
N ALA A 85 6.70 7.97 10.55
CA ALA A 85 7.42 7.03 9.70
C ALA A 85 8.93 7.03 9.98
N ALA A 86 9.53 8.21 10.12
CA ALA A 86 10.95 8.35 10.44
C ALA A 86 11.29 7.72 11.80
N ARG A 87 10.44 7.91 12.82
CA ARG A 87 10.63 7.30 14.15
C ARG A 87 10.46 5.78 14.15
N LEU A 88 9.63 5.25 13.24
CA LEU A 88 9.38 3.82 13.06
C LEU A 88 10.36 3.17 12.05
N GLY A 89 11.15 3.96 11.34
CA GLY A 89 12.06 3.49 10.30
C GLY A 89 11.39 3.15 8.96
N ALA A 90 10.09 3.46 8.80
CA ALA A 90 9.37 3.24 7.55
C ALA A 90 9.84 4.19 6.45
N LYS A 91 9.94 3.68 5.22
CA LYS A 91 10.41 4.44 4.05
C LYS A 91 9.31 4.69 3.02
N ARG A 92 8.12 4.17 3.26
CA ARG A 92 6.97 4.31 2.38
C ARG A 92 5.74 4.69 3.17
N MET A 93 4.84 5.41 2.52
CA MET A 93 3.51 5.71 3.03
C MET A 93 2.48 5.49 1.93
N ILE A 94 1.30 4.99 2.30
CA ILE A 94 0.16 4.85 1.41
C ILE A 94 -0.80 6.00 1.68
N THR A 95 -1.37 6.58 0.62
CA THR A 95 -2.47 7.53 0.71
C THR A 95 -3.58 7.18 -0.27
N GLN A 96 -4.80 7.36 0.17
CA GLN A 96 -5.95 7.49 -0.70
C GLN A 96 -6.01 8.93 -1.24
N VAL A 97 -6.84 9.16 -2.26
CA VAL A 97 -7.01 10.50 -2.86
C VAL A 97 -8.37 11.14 -2.55
N GLY A 98 -9.30 10.37 -2.00
CA GLY A 98 -10.64 10.81 -1.62
C GLY A 98 -11.75 10.32 -2.52
N GLN A 99 -12.98 10.61 -2.11
CA GLN A 99 -14.19 10.27 -2.84
C GLN A 99 -14.38 11.19 -4.06
N ASP A 100 -15.12 10.73 -5.06
CA ASP A 100 -15.59 11.59 -6.13
C ASP A 100 -16.55 12.65 -5.55
N THR A 101 -16.21 13.91 -5.71
CA THR A 101 -16.97 15.04 -5.18
C THR A 101 -18.14 15.44 -6.07
N GLY A 102 -18.26 14.84 -7.28
CA GLY A 102 -19.21 15.25 -8.31
C GLY A 102 -18.78 16.48 -9.11
N ALA A 103 -17.63 17.10 -8.79
CA ALA A 103 -17.03 18.14 -9.61
C ALA A 103 -16.50 17.54 -10.95
N PRO A 104 -16.28 18.34 -12.00
CA PRO A 104 -15.69 17.85 -13.22
C PRO A 104 -14.41 17.04 -12.98
N ARG A 105 -14.30 15.83 -13.57
CA ARG A 105 -13.17 14.91 -13.31
C ARG A 105 -11.81 15.59 -13.49
N ARG A 106 -11.67 16.43 -14.52
CA ARG A 106 -10.45 17.21 -14.77
C ARG A 106 -10.05 18.11 -13.59
N GLU A 107 -11.02 18.69 -12.88
CA GLU A 107 -10.75 19.58 -11.77
C GLU A 107 -10.30 18.79 -10.53
N GLN A 108 -10.93 17.64 -10.29
CA GLN A 108 -10.52 16.73 -9.22
C GLN A 108 -9.12 16.15 -9.49
N HIS A 109 -8.83 15.73 -10.73
CA HIS A 109 -7.51 15.28 -11.16
C HIS A 109 -6.43 16.36 -10.90
N ALA A 110 -6.68 17.58 -11.37
CA ALA A 110 -5.75 18.71 -11.15
C ALA A 110 -5.57 19.01 -9.66
N SER A 111 -6.61 18.82 -8.84
CA SER A 111 -6.54 18.98 -7.40
C SER A 111 -5.60 17.96 -6.75
N ILE A 112 -5.69 16.70 -7.17
CA ILE A 112 -4.82 15.62 -6.68
C ILE A 112 -3.37 15.89 -7.07
N VAL A 113 -3.10 16.19 -8.34
CA VAL A 113 -1.75 16.49 -8.84
C VAL A 113 -1.13 17.65 -8.07
N GLU A 114 -1.85 18.75 -7.91
CA GLU A 114 -1.39 19.93 -7.18
C GLU A 114 -1.09 19.62 -5.70
N GLY A 115 -1.96 18.86 -5.02
CA GLY A 115 -1.73 18.46 -3.63
C GLY A 115 -0.48 17.59 -3.47
N LEU A 116 -0.26 16.66 -4.39
CA LEU A 116 0.94 15.80 -4.40
C LEU A 116 2.22 16.60 -4.71
N ILE A 117 2.15 17.57 -5.65
CA ILE A 117 3.28 18.48 -5.93
C ILE A 117 3.65 19.26 -4.67
N ARG A 118 2.67 19.79 -3.93
CA ARG A 118 2.92 20.52 -2.68
C ARG A 118 3.51 19.62 -1.57
N ALA A 119 3.14 18.35 -1.53
CA ALA A 119 3.68 17.39 -0.56
C ALA A 119 5.10 16.90 -0.91
N ALA A 120 5.49 16.92 -2.19
CA ALA A 120 6.76 16.37 -2.64
C ALA A 120 8.01 16.93 -1.93
N PRO A 121 8.13 18.23 -1.61
CA PRO A 121 9.25 18.75 -0.82
C PRO A 121 9.34 18.15 0.58
N VAL A 122 8.20 17.94 1.25
CA VAL A 122 8.15 17.30 2.58
C VAL A 122 8.64 15.87 2.48
N LEU A 123 8.16 15.11 1.50
CA LEU A 123 8.60 13.73 1.27
C LEU A 123 10.10 13.64 1.01
N ALA A 124 10.65 14.58 0.24
CA ALA A 124 12.09 14.66 -0.05
C ALA A 124 12.91 14.95 1.22
N GLU A 125 12.44 15.85 2.10
CA GLU A 125 13.07 16.18 3.38
C GLU A 125 13.29 14.94 4.25
N TYR A 126 12.28 14.04 4.31
CA TYR A 126 12.34 12.81 5.11
C TYR A 126 12.86 11.59 4.34
N GLY A 127 13.05 11.69 3.03
CA GLY A 127 13.44 10.56 2.17
C GLY A 127 12.39 9.45 2.14
N ILE A 128 11.11 9.81 2.16
CA ILE A 128 9.96 8.89 2.20
C ILE A 128 9.23 8.91 0.86
N THR A 129 8.85 7.75 0.37
CA THR A 129 8.03 7.60 -0.84
C THR A 129 6.55 7.51 -0.46
N LEU A 130 5.75 8.44 -0.94
CA LEU A 130 4.30 8.41 -0.85
C LEU A 130 3.73 7.63 -2.05
N MET A 131 2.81 6.72 -1.77
CA MET A 131 2.17 5.88 -2.78
C MET A 131 0.68 6.17 -2.80
N ILE A 132 0.15 6.60 -3.96
CA ILE A 132 -1.30 6.68 -4.19
C ILE A 132 -1.84 5.31 -4.56
N GLU A 133 -3.07 5.01 -4.16
CA GLU A 133 -3.68 3.71 -4.35
C GLU A 133 -4.95 3.79 -5.20
N PRO A 134 -4.96 3.15 -6.40
CA PRO A 134 -6.20 2.96 -7.16
C PRO A 134 -7.01 1.79 -6.58
N LEU A 135 -8.24 2.08 -6.13
CA LEU A 135 -9.12 1.16 -5.42
C LEU A 135 -10.38 0.85 -6.22
N ASN A 136 -10.80 -0.42 -6.26
CA ASN A 136 -12.03 -0.80 -6.97
C ASN A 136 -13.29 -0.18 -6.34
N THR A 137 -14.20 0.29 -7.19
CA THR A 137 -15.47 0.89 -6.79
C THR A 137 -16.65 -0.09 -6.90
N LEU A 138 -16.46 -1.26 -7.48
CA LEU A 138 -17.51 -2.24 -7.71
C LEU A 138 -17.85 -3.04 -6.46
N VAL A 139 -16.85 -3.32 -5.60
CA VAL A 139 -17.00 -4.22 -4.46
C VAL A 139 -16.69 -3.50 -3.13
N ASN A 140 -15.54 -2.80 -3.04
CA ASN A 140 -15.02 -2.36 -1.74
C ASN A 140 -15.15 -0.86 -1.47
N HIS A 141 -14.97 0.00 -2.48
CA HIS A 141 -14.86 1.44 -2.30
C HIS A 141 -15.83 2.22 -3.22
N PRO A 142 -17.16 1.99 -3.12
CA PRO A 142 -18.12 2.71 -3.97
C PRO A 142 -17.97 4.23 -3.78
N GLY A 143 -17.90 4.96 -4.90
CA GLY A 143 -17.74 6.42 -4.90
C GLY A 143 -16.28 6.91 -4.77
N TYR A 144 -15.30 6.03 -4.60
CA TYR A 144 -13.89 6.44 -4.62
C TYR A 144 -13.48 6.97 -6.00
N TYR A 145 -12.70 8.06 -6.01
CA TYR A 145 -12.34 8.74 -7.27
C TYR A 145 -11.36 7.91 -8.12
N LEU A 146 -10.24 7.48 -7.54
CA LEU A 146 -9.12 6.88 -8.27
C LEU A 146 -9.27 5.35 -8.32
N TRP A 147 -9.99 4.84 -9.32
CA TRP A 147 -10.18 3.40 -9.51
C TRP A 147 -9.30 2.80 -10.62
N SER A 148 -8.80 3.63 -11.55
CA SER A 148 -7.98 3.21 -12.69
C SER A 148 -6.50 3.29 -12.35
N ALA A 149 -5.77 2.21 -12.61
CA ALA A 149 -4.31 2.20 -12.54
C ALA A 149 -3.70 3.13 -13.61
N GLY A 150 -4.29 3.20 -14.80
CA GLY A 150 -3.85 4.10 -15.87
C GLY A 150 -3.83 5.55 -15.41
N GLU A 151 -4.93 6.02 -14.79
CA GLU A 151 -5.00 7.38 -14.25
C GLU A 151 -4.02 7.60 -13.08
N ALA A 152 -3.80 6.59 -12.23
CA ALA A 152 -2.80 6.68 -11.17
C ALA A 152 -1.38 6.88 -11.74
N PHE A 153 -1.03 6.16 -12.80
CA PHE A 153 0.25 6.36 -13.48
C PHE A 153 0.36 7.73 -14.15
N ASP A 154 -0.71 8.24 -14.74
CA ASP A 154 -0.71 9.58 -15.32
C ASP A 154 -0.49 10.65 -14.24
N ILE A 155 -1.20 10.56 -13.09
CA ILE A 155 -1.01 11.45 -11.95
C ILE A 155 0.46 11.47 -11.50
N VAL A 156 1.08 10.31 -11.26
CA VAL A 156 2.47 10.27 -10.77
C VAL A 156 3.48 10.78 -11.81
N LYS A 157 3.20 10.61 -13.11
CA LYS A 157 4.01 11.20 -14.19
C LYS A 157 3.87 12.72 -14.23
N GLU A 158 2.66 13.26 -14.06
CA GLU A 158 2.42 14.70 -13.99
C GLU A 158 3.07 15.35 -12.78
N VAL A 159 2.99 14.70 -11.59
CA VAL A 159 3.69 15.15 -10.37
C VAL A 159 5.21 15.16 -10.57
N ASN A 160 5.74 14.24 -11.35
CA ASN A 160 7.15 14.14 -11.73
C ASN A 160 8.12 14.20 -10.54
N SER A 161 7.79 13.52 -9.44
CA SER A 161 8.64 13.43 -8.25
C SER A 161 9.10 11.98 -8.02
N PRO A 162 10.37 11.74 -7.68
CA PRO A 162 10.84 10.40 -7.33
C PRO A 162 10.21 9.87 -6.03
N PHE A 163 9.66 10.77 -5.21
CA PHE A 163 9.03 10.46 -3.93
C PHE A 163 7.51 10.24 -4.02
N VAL A 164 6.92 10.30 -5.22
CA VAL A 164 5.49 10.01 -5.43
C VAL A 164 5.36 8.88 -6.42
N LYS A 165 4.75 7.78 -6.01
CA LYS A 165 4.63 6.52 -6.75
C LYS A 165 3.22 5.94 -6.58
N VAL A 166 3.02 4.73 -7.07
CA VAL A 166 1.78 3.96 -6.94
C VAL A 166 2.04 2.74 -6.04
N VAL A 167 1.14 2.44 -5.11
CA VAL A 167 0.95 1.07 -4.66
C VAL A 167 -0.06 0.42 -5.59
N TYR A 168 0.35 -0.65 -6.26
CA TYR A 168 -0.51 -1.38 -7.18
C TYR A 168 -1.09 -2.59 -6.45
N ASP A 169 -2.35 -2.50 -6.05
CA ASP A 169 -3.06 -3.63 -5.48
C ASP A 169 -3.65 -4.49 -6.60
N ILE A 170 -3.10 -5.70 -6.76
CA ILE A 170 -3.50 -6.68 -7.77
C ILE A 170 -4.99 -7.05 -7.61
N TYR A 171 -5.46 -7.18 -6.36
CA TYR A 171 -6.88 -7.47 -6.09
C TYR A 171 -7.78 -6.35 -6.59
N HIS A 172 -7.46 -5.09 -6.24
CA HIS A 172 -8.27 -3.96 -6.68
C HIS A 172 -8.29 -3.84 -8.21
N GLN A 173 -7.16 -4.03 -8.85
CA GLN A 173 -7.07 -3.92 -10.30
C GLN A 173 -7.65 -5.13 -11.03
N GLN A 174 -7.62 -6.33 -10.45
CA GLN A 174 -8.36 -7.48 -10.98
C GLN A 174 -9.86 -7.20 -11.06
N VAL A 175 -10.42 -6.58 -10.03
CA VAL A 175 -11.85 -6.20 -9.98
C VAL A 175 -12.18 -5.05 -10.94
N SER A 176 -11.29 -4.06 -11.08
CA SER A 176 -11.52 -2.84 -11.87
C SER A 176 -11.26 -3.02 -13.37
N GLU A 177 -10.08 -3.52 -13.75
CA GLU A 177 -9.57 -3.42 -15.12
C GLU A 177 -9.04 -4.74 -15.67
N GLY A 178 -8.56 -5.66 -14.82
CA GLY A 178 -7.85 -6.84 -15.27
C GLY A 178 -6.49 -6.51 -15.91
N ASN A 179 -6.06 -7.30 -16.90
CA ASN A 179 -4.80 -7.09 -17.65
C ASN A 179 -3.56 -6.90 -16.74
N ILE A 180 -3.51 -7.60 -15.61
CA ILE A 180 -2.59 -7.35 -14.48
C ILE A 180 -1.12 -7.42 -14.90
N ILE A 181 -0.68 -8.53 -15.54
CA ILE A 181 0.73 -8.74 -15.85
C ILE A 181 1.29 -7.66 -16.76
N PRO A 182 0.69 -7.35 -17.93
CA PRO A 182 1.19 -6.26 -18.78
C PRO A 182 1.20 -4.92 -18.04
N THR A 183 0.13 -4.59 -17.33
CA THR A 183 0.01 -3.29 -16.64
C THR A 183 1.12 -3.12 -15.59
N VAL A 184 1.40 -4.14 -14.78
CA VAL A 184 2.48 -4.06 -13.76
C VAL A 184 3.84 -3.98 -14.44
N THR A 185 4.15 -4.89 -15.37
CA THR A 185 5.50 -5.01 -15.92
C THR A 185 5.91 -3.81 -16.76
N GLU A 186 4.97 -3.17 -17.46
CA GLU A 186 5.22 -1.96 -18.25
C GLU A 186 5.36 -0.69 -17.40
N ASN A 187 4.83 -0.70 -16.16
CA ASN A 187 4.81 0.48 -15.28
C ASN A 187 5.66 0.32 -14.01
N LEU A 188 6.54 -0.68 -13.91
CA LEU A 188 7.41 -0.91 -12.74
C LEU A 188 8.16 0.34 -12.25
N PRO A 189 8.66 1.26 -13.11
CA PRO A 189 9.33 2.48 -12.63
C PRO A 189 8.42 3.42 -11.82
N HIS A 190 7.11 3.28 -11.92
CA HIS A 190 6.11 4.08 -11.22
C HIS A 190 5.50 3.37 -10.02
N ILE A 191 5.78 2.08 -9.81
CA ILE A 191 5.27 1.25 -8.72
C ILE A 191 6.33 1.14 -7.62
N ALA A 192 5.98 1.49 -6.38
CA ALA A 192 6.87 1.34 -5.23
C ALA A 192 6.52 0.16 -4.35
N HIS A 193 5.29 -0.36 -4.45
CA HIS A 193 4.81 -1.49 -3.68
C HIS A 193 3.68 -2.22 -4.39
N LEU A 194 3.50 -3.50 -4.07
CA LEU A 194 2.40 -4.33 -4.54
C LEU A 194 1.55 -4.78 -3.37
N HIS A 195 0.24 -4.81 -3.55
CA HIS A 195 -0.68 -5.53 -2.66
C HIS A 195 -1.35 -6.68 -3.39
N ALA A 196 -1.82 -7.68 -2.64
CA ALA A 196 -2.42 -8.88 -3.20
C ALA A 196 -3.48 -9.49 -2.28
N ALA A 197 -4.59 -9.93 -2.87
CA ALA A 197 -5.63 -10.75 -2.27
C ALA A 197 -6.33 -11.59 -3.33
N GLY A 198 -6.92 -12.72 -2.93
CA GLY A 198 -7.74 -13.54 -3.81
C GLY A 198 -9.11 -12.90 -4.08
N HIS A 199 -9.49 -12.77 -5.34
CA HIS A 199 -10.85 -12.39 -5.75
C HIS A 199 -11.57 -13.63 -6.33
N PRO A 200 -12.86 -13.82 -6.00
CA PRO A 200 -13.72 -13.06 -5.08
C PRO A 200 -13.41 -13.28 -3.60
N GLY A 201 -13.88 -12.36 -2.75
CA GLY A 201 -13.87 -12.49 -1.29
C GLY A 201 -12.76 -11.74 -0.57
N ARG A 202 -11.67 -11.34 -1.27
CA ARG A 202 -10.48 -10.70 -0.68
C ARG A 202 -9.85 -11.59 0.39
N ASN A 203 -9.68 -12.87 0.04
CA ASN A 203 -9.13 -13.91 0.91
C ASN A 203 -7.73 -14.35 0.44
N GLU A 204 -7.26 -15.53 0.88
CA GLU A 204 -5.97 -16.10 0.50
C GLU A 204 -5.81 -16.16 -1.02
N LEU A 205 -4.60 -15.92 -1.50
CA LEU A 205 -4.28 -15.81 -2.93
C LEU A 205 -4.65 -17.07 -3.73
N GLN A 206 -4.53 -18.25 -3.12
CA GLN A 206 -4.82 -19.52 -3.78
C GLN A 206 -6.32 -19.84 -3.91
N PHE A 207 -7.19 -19.09 -3.24
CA PHE A 207 -8.64 -19.30 -3.31
C PHE A 207 -9.34 -18.36 -4.31
N GLY A 208 -8.56 -17.45 -4.93
CA GLY A 208 -9.08 -16.53 -5.94
C GLY A 208 -9.01 -17.08 -7.37
N GLU A 209 -9.55 -16.32 -8.30
CA GLU A 209 -9.54 -16.64 -9.75
C GLU A 209 -8.23 -16.26 -10.45
N SER A 210 -7.36 -15.46 -9.82
CA SER A 210 -6.07 -15.03 -10.37
C SER A 210 -4.98 -16.07 -10.09
N ASP A 211 -4.17 -16.39 -11.10
CA ASP A 211 -2.97 -17.22 -10.91
C ASP A 211 -1.80 -16.37 -10.39
N TYR A 212 -1.70 -16.24 -9.07
CA TYR A 212 -0.62 -15.49 -8.42
C TYR A 212 0.77 -16.10 -8.68
N GLY A 213 0.88 -17.39 -8.92
CA GLY A 213 2.14 -18.01 -9.32
C GLY A 213 2.65 -17.49 -10.66
N ASN A 214 1.76 -17.30 -11.64
CA ASN A 214 2.10 -16.69 -12.93
C ASN A 214 2.39 -15.20 -12.80
N ILE A 215 1.60 -14.46 -12.03
CA ILE A 215 1.79 -13.02 -11.80
C ILE A 215 3.15 -12.77 -11.17
N ILE A 216 3.49 -13.45 -10.07
CA ILE A 216 4.75 -13.29 -9.34
C ILE A 216 5.95 -13.61 -10.25
N ARG A 217 5.91 -14.73 -11.00
CA ARG A 217 7.00 -15.06 -11.94
C ARG A 217 7.22 -13.99 -13.00
N ALA A 218 6.14 -13.43 -13.56
CA ALA A 218 6.24 -12.38 -14.57
C ALA A 218 6.82 -11.08 -13.99
N VAL A 219 6.38 -10.69 -12.78
CA VAL A 219 6.83 -9.49 -12.09
C VAL A 219 8.29 -9.59 -11.65
N ASP A 220 8.70 -10.77 -11.13
CA ASP A 220 10.11 -11.06 -10.78
C ASP A 220 11.00 -11.03 -12.03
N ALA A 221 10.55 -11.66 -13.14
CA ALA A 221 11.27 -11.66 -14.42
C ALA A 221 11.43 -10.26 -15.02
N ALA A 222 10.49 -9.35 -14.76
CA ALA A 222 10.56 -7.96 -15.17
C ALA A 222 11.49 -7.10 -14.27
N GLY A 223 12.06 -7.68 -13.20
CA GLY A 223 13.06 -7.03 -12.35
C GLY A 223 12.47 -6.28 -11.15
N TYR A 224 11.25 -6.58 -10.71
CA TYR A 224 10.70 -5.98 -9.51
C TYR A 224 11.46 -6.45 -8.27
N GLY A 225 12.16 -5.53 -7.60
CA GLY A 225 12.95 -5.81 -6.39
C GLY A 225 12.26 -5.46 -5.07
N GLY A 226 10.95 -5.14 -5.11
CA GLY A 226 10.18 -4.77 -3.93
C GLY A 226 9.53 -5.95 -3.20
N ALA A 227 8.57 -5.63 -2.34
CA ALA A 227 7.76 -6.62 -1.63
C ALA A 227 6.30 -6.58 -2.11
N MET A 228 5.56 -7.63 -1.77
CA MET A 228 4.12 -7.74 -2.00
C MET A 228 3.41 -7.93 -0.65
N GLY A 229 2.55 -6.99 -0.27
CA GLY A 229 1.73 -7.06 0.93
C GLY A 229 0.56 -8.03 0.75
N LEU A 230 0.39 -8.92 1.72
CA LEU A 230 -0.71 -9.90 1.77
C LEU A 230 -1.96 -9.24 2.35
N GLU A 231 -2.61 -8.36 1.57
CA GLU A 231 -3.71 -7.53 2.05
C GLU A 231 -5.07 -8.21 1.90
N TYR A 232 -5.24 -9.32 2.61
CA TYR A 232 -6.46 -10.12 2.56
C TYR A 232 -7.02 -10.47 3.95
N ARG A 233 -8.27 -10.93 3.97
CA ARG A 233 -8.94 -11.45 5.18
C ARG A 233 -8.83 -12.97 5.17
N PRO A 234 -8.06 -13.59 6.07
CA PRO A 234 -7.88 -15.03 6.06
C PRO A 234 -9.18 -15.78 6.35
N LEU A 235 -9.46 -16.82 5.58
CA LEU A 235 -10.48 -17.84 5.86
C LEU A 235 -9.94 -18.93 6.77
N LEU A 236 -8.63 -19.20 6.68
CA LEU A 236 -7.92 -20.10 7.55
C LEU A 236 -7.59 -19.40 8.89
N ASP A 237 -7.10 -20.17 9.86
CA ASP A 237 -6.42 -19.57 11.00
C ASP A 237 -5.30 -18.63 10.51
N PRO A 238 -5.17 -17.40 11.04
CA PRO A 238 -4.20 -16.41 10.53
C PRO A 238 -2.76 -16.93 10.44
N ILE A 239 -2.33 -17.75 11.39
CA ILE A 239 -0.98 -18.32 11.42
C ILE A 239 -0.81 -19.36 10.31
N GLU A 240 -1.81 -20.23 10.13
CA GLU A 240 -1.80 -21.24 9.06
C GLU A 240 -1.89 -20.56 7.68
N SER A 241 -2.71 -19.52 7.55
CA SER A 241 -2.80 -18.72 6.32
C SER A 241 -1.45 -18.11 5.93
N LEU A 242 -0.73 -17.52 6.89
CA LEU A 242 0.60 -16.96 6.64
C LEU A 242 1.64 -18.03 6.29
N LYS A 243 1.63 -19.20 6.95
CA LYS A 243 2.52 -20.32 6.61
C LYS A 243 2.28 -20.80 5.18
N GLU A 244 1.01 -20.98 4.79
CA GLU A 244 0.63 -21.39 3.43
C GLU A 244 1.05 -20.36 2.39
N ALA A 245 0.82 -19.07 2.65
CA ALA A 245 1.23 -18.00 1.74
C ALA A 245 2.76 -17.99 1.54
N ARG A 246 3.52 -18.12 2.63
CA ARG A 246 4.99 -18.16 2.57
C ARG A 246 5.50 -19.39 1.81
N LEU A 247 4.90 -20.55 2.04
CA LEU A 247 5.28 -21.80 1.36
C LEU A 247 5.02 -21.71 -0.16
N ARG A 248 3.91 -21.11 -0.56
CA ARG A 248 3.47 -21.08 -1.97
C ARG A 248 4.09 -19.96 -2.78
N PHE A 249 4.28 -18.79 -2.19
CA PHE A 249 4.57 -17.54 -2.88
C PHE A 249 5.83 -16.81 -2.37
N GLY A 250 6.35 -17.16 -1.20
CA GLY A 250 7.56 -16.60 -0.63
C GLY A 250 8.84 -17.14 -1.27
N VAL A 251 9.93 -16.36 -1.13
CA VAL A 251 11.31 -16.78 -1.41
C VAL A 251 12.10 -16.85 -0.12
#